data_f718614d7c53a689b0a20c8cafdc7018
#
_entry.id   f718614d7c53a689b0a20c8cafdc7018
#
_cell.length_a   1.000
_cell.length_b   1.000
_cell.length_c   1.000
_cell.angle_alpha   90.00
_cell.angle_beta   90.00
_cell.angle_gamma   90.00
#
_symmetry.space_group_name_H-M   'P 1'
#
loop_
_entity.id
_entity.type
_entity.pdbx_description
1 polymer ?
#
loop_
_entity_poly.entity_id
_entity_poly.type
_entity_poly.pdbx_seq_one_letter_code
_entity_poly.pdbx_strand_id
1 'polypeptide(L)'
;SLIVGLKQGVTREQFTQALKDSKVAACVHRFPVKPGDSILVESGRMHAIDAGNLILEIQQNSDTTYRVYDWGRVGLDGAPRQLHLEESLQSIDFDDYEPETLKIVPGAQTLADCKEFRIRKFELEPGDDPLELAAGESARLIHILSGALTDLTSGLGLTKGNNYLQAYVTGASLRAKEPATLLVTDRF
;
A
#
# COMPACT_ATOMS: atom_id res chain seq x y z
N SER A 1 -11.83 8.02 2.25
CA SER A 1 -11.85 6.86 3.15
C SER A 1 -11.38 5.60 2.45
N LEU A 2 -11.01 4.59 3.24
CA LEU A 2 -10.76 3.22 2.81
C LEU A 2 -11.78 2.28 3.45
N ILE A 3 -12.00 1.17 2.78
CA ILE A 3 -12.69 0.00 3.32
C ILE A 3 -11.64 -1.09 3.45
N VAL A 4 -11.39 -1.60 4.66
CA VAL A 4 -10.45 -2.70 4.88
C VAL A 4 -10.97 -3.58 6.01
N GLY A 5 -11.10 -4.87 5.73
CA GLY A 5 -11.65 -5.87 6.65
C GLY A 5 -13.17 -5.80 6.83
N LEU A 6 -13.66 -6.68 7.65
CA LEU A 6 -15.07 -6.77 8.03
C LEU A 6 -15.33 -5.98 9.32
N LYS A 7 -16.58 -5.62 9.57
CA LYS A 7 -16.99 -5.14 10.90
C LYS A 7 -16.97 -6.28 11.89
N GLN A 8 -16.71 -5.94 13.16
CA GLN A 8 -16.65 -6.90 14.24
C GLN A 8 -17.90 -7.80 14.29
N GLY A 9 -17.68 -9.10 14.28
CA GLY A 9 -18.70 -10.14 14.42
C GLY A 9 -19.54 -10.44 13.18
N VAL A 10 -19.19 -9.90 12.01
CA VAL A 10 -19.84 -10.25 10.74
C VAL A 10 -19.44 -11.67 10.35
N THR A 11 -20.42 -12.57 10.28
CA THR A 11 -20.18 -13.95 9.84
C THR A 11 -20.24 -14.09 8.31
N ARG A 12 -19.72 -15.22 7.82
CA ARG A 12 -19.81 -15.58 6.39
C ARG A 12 -21.28 -15.59 5.91
N GLU A 13 -22.19 -16.11 6.70
CA GLU A 13 -23.63 -16.20 6.38
C GLU A 13 -24.25 -14.80 6.27
N GLN A 14 -23.95 -13.93 7.23
CA GLN A 14 -24.41 -12.53 7.22
C GLN A 14 -23.87 -11.77 6.02
N PHE A 15 -22.58 -11.92 5.71
CA PHE A 15 -21.96 -11.29 4.55
C PHE A 15 -22.57 -11.81 3.24
N THR A 16 -22.77 -13.14 3.13
CA THR A 16 -23.41 -13.76 1.97
C THR A 16 -24.85 -13.26 1.77
N GLN A 17 -25.60 -13.10 2.86
CA GLN A 17 -26.95 -12.54 2.77
C GLN A 17 -26.91 -11.06 2.35
N ALA A 18 -25.97 -10.28 2.88
CA ALA A 18 -25.78 -8.87 2.52
C ALA A 18 -25.40 -8.70 1.03
N LEU A 19 -24.65 -9.63 0.45
CA LEU A 19 -24.37 -9.66 -1.00
C LEU A 19 -25.67 -9.79 -1.81
N LYS A 20 -26.54 -10.74 -1.45
CA LYS A 20 -27.83 -10.95 -2.11
C LYS A 20 -28.75 -9.74 -2.01
N ASP A 21 -28.73 -9.07 -0.87
CA ASP A 21 -29.56 -7.89 -0.58
C ASP A 21 -28.93 -6.57 -1.07
N SER A 22 -27.75 -6.59 -1.69
CA SER A 22 -26.96 -5.41 -2.07
C SER A 22 -26.65 -4.48 -0.89
N LYS A 23 -26.46 -5.04 0.31
CA LYS A 23 -26.22 -4.32 1.57
C LYS A 23 -24.81 -4.53 2.15
N VAL A 24 -23.84 -4.86 1.32
CA VAL A 24 -22.43 -5.16 1.73
C VAL A 24 -21.82 -4.03 2.55
N ALA A 25 -22.18 -2.77 2.29
CA ALA A 25 -21.70 -1.62 3.05
C ALA A 25 -21.98 -1.72 4.57
N ALA A 26 -22.98 -2.50 4.99
CA ALA A 26 -23.27 -2.73 6.40
C ALA A 26 -22.30 -3.70 7.08
N CYS A 27 -21.61 -4.53 6.30
CA CYS A 27 -20.72 -5.58 6.78
C CYS A 27 -19.24 -5.20 6.80
N VAL A 28 -18.87 -4.09 6.16
CA VAL A 28 -17.47 -3.73 5.93
C VAL A 28 -17.00 -2.63 6.86
N HIS A 29 -15.73 -2.72 7.27
CA HIS A 29 -15.09 -1.68 8.06
C HIS A 29 -14.63 -0.54 7.15
N ARG A 30 -15.14 0.66 7.38
CA ARG A 30 -14.79 1.88 6.65
C ARG A 30 -14.27 2.93 7.60
N PHE A 31 -13.13 3.54 7.29
CA PHE A 31 -12.51 4.58 8.10
C PHE A 31 -11.95 5.74 7.25
N PRO A 32 -11.89 6.96 7.81
CA PRO A 32 -11.25 8.08 7.14
C PRO A 32 -9.74 7.88 7.08
N VAL A 33 -9.10 8.38 6.02
CA VAL A 33 -7.66 8.38 5.86
C VAL A 33 -7.14 9.79 5.63
N LYS A 34 -5.88 10.01 5.96
CA LYS A 34 -5.15 11.26 5.76
C LYS A 34 -3.80 10.96 5.07
N PRO A 35 -3.16 11.98 4.47
CA PRO A 35 -1.83 11.81 3.90
C PRO A 35 -0.84 11.23 4.91
N GLY A 36 -0.08 10.24 4.48
CA GLY A 36 0.89 9.52 5.31
C GLY A 36 0.37 8.23 5.96
N ASP A 37 -0.95 8.02 6.02
CA ASP A 37 -1.48 6.74 6.53
C ASP A 37 -1.00 5.57 5.67
N SER A 38 -0.76 4.45 6.33
CA SER A 38 -0.31 3.21 5.70
C SER A 38 -1.06 2.02 6.30
N ILE A 39 -1.36 1.03 5.46
CA ILE A 39 -1.95 -0.23 5.87
C ILE A 39 -1.41 -1.37 5.01
N LEU A 40 -1.04 -2.47 5.64
CA LEU A 40 -0.71 -3.72 4.96
C LEU A 40 -2.01 -4.49 4.70
N VAL A 41 -2.28 -4.77 3.43
CA VAL A 41 -3.42 -5.60 3.03
C VAL A 41 -2.92 -7.01 2.76
N GLU A 42 -3.15 -7.90 3.68
CA GLU A 42 -2.79 -9.31 3.56
C GLU A 42 -3.74 -10.06 2.63
N SER A 43 -3.29 -11.19 2.10
CA SER A 43 -4.15 -12.06 1.28
C SER A 43 -5.37 -12.52 2.09
N GLY A 44 -6.56 -12.44 1.49
CA GLY A 44 -7.83 -12.74 2.17
C GLY A 44 -8.48 -11.52 2.84
N ARG A 45 -7.73 -10.45 3.09
CA ARG A 45 -8.27 -9.21 3.65
C ARG A 45 -9.12 -8.48 2.62
N MET A 46 -10.41 -8.38 2.88
CA MET A 46 -11.30 -7.63 2.00
C MET A 46 -10.97 -6.14 2.04
N HIS A 47 -10.87 -5.51 0.86
CA HIS A 47 -10.57 -4.08 0.79
C HIS A 47 -11.21 -3.39 -0.42
N ALA A 48 -11.42 -2.10 -0.29
CA ALA A 48 -11.79 -1.22 -1.39
C ALA A 48 -11.34 0.22 -1.11
N ILE A 49 -11.06 0.96 -2.17
CA ILE A 49 -10.59 2.34 -2.11
C ILE A 49 -11.74 3.24 -2.56
N ASP A 50 -12.17 4.14 -1.69
CA ASP A 50 -13.16 5.16 -2.04
C ASP A 50 -12.55 6.22 -2.97
N ALA A 51 -13.41 6.94 -3.66
CA ALA A 51 -13.02 8.05 -4.51
C ALA A 51 -12.30 9.16 -3.72
N GLY A 52 -11.44 9.93 -4.41
CA GLY A 52 -10.74 11.08 -3.85
C GLY A 52 -9.45 10.74 -3.09
N ASN A 53 -9.01 9.47 -3.10
CA ASN A 53 -7.72 9.07 -2.55
C ASN A 53 -6.65 9.05 -3.65
N LEU A 54 -5.45 9.52 -3.31
CA LEU A 54 -4.22 9.25 -4.05
C LEU A 54 -3.40 8.29 -3.19
N ILE A 55 -3.10 7.13 -3.72
CA ILE A 55 -2.34 6.10 -3.01
C ILE A 55 -1.13 5.64 -3.81
N LEU A 56 -0.10 5.23 -3.10
CA LEU A 56 0.98 4.43 -3.64
C LEU A 56 0.74 2.99 -3.20
N GLU A 57 0.46 2.12 -4.15
CA GLU A 57 0.26 0.68 -3.92
C GLU A 57 1.52 -0.07 -4.31
N ILE A 58 2.03 -0.85 -3.36
CA ILE A 58 3.16 -1.77 -3.56
C ILE A 58 2.62 -3.16 -3.26
N GLN A 59 2.63 -4.03 -4.24
CA GLN A 59 2.08 -5.38 -4.12
C GLN A 59 3.09 -6.42 -4.59
N GLN A 60 2.92 -7.65 -4.11
CA GLN A 60 3.62 -8.80 -4.66
C GLN A 60 3.28 -9.00 -6.14
N ASN A 61 4.15 -9.69 -6.88
CA ASN A 61 3.93 -9.97 -8.29
C ASN A 61 2.82 -11.03 -8.49
N SER A 62 1.56 -10.59 -8.31
CA SER A 62 0.36 -11.39 -8.53
C SER A 62 -0.72 -10.49 -9.13
N ASP A 63 -1.43 -11.00 -10.14
CA ASP A 63 -2.57 -10.33 -10.77
C ASP A 63 -3.93 -10.91 -10.34
N THR A 64 -3.91 -11.84 -9.37
CA THR A 64 -5.13 -12.47 -8.88
C THR A 64 -5.95 -11.49 -8.05
N THR A 65 -7.10 -11.09 -8.58
CA THR A 65 -8.07 -10.23 -7.90
C THR A 65 -9.46 -10.84 -8.00
N TYR A 66 -10.06 -11.14 -6.85
CA TYR A 66 -11.45 -11.58 -6.78
C TYR A 66 -12.35 -10.42 -6.38
N ARG A 67 -13.22 -9.99 -7.29
CA ARG A 67 -14.16 -8.90 -7.06
C ARG A 67 -15.45 -9.45 -6.50
N VAL A 68 -15.68 -9.22 -5.20
CA VAL A 68 -16.88 -9.72 -4.51
C VAL A 68 -18.07 -8.77 -4.64
N TYR A 69 -17.82 -7.47 -4.74
CA TYR A 69 -18.84 -6.43 -4.87
C TYR A 69 -18.27 -5.19 -5.58
N ASP A 70 -19.07 -4.47 -6.33
CA ASP A 70 -18.56 -3.36 -7.15
C ASP A 70 -19.42 -2.08 -7.11
N TRP A 71 -20.32 -1.97 -6.17
CA TRP A 71 -21.20 -0.79 -5.98
C TRP A 71 -21.91 -0.31 -7.26
N GLY A 72 -22.22 -1.24 -8.18
CA GLY A 72 -22.89 -0.92 -9.45
C GLY A 72 -22.02 -0.17 -10.46
N ARG A 73 -20.69 -0.13 -10.27
CA ARG A 73 -19.78 0.50 -11.24
C ARG A 73 -19.76 -0.25 -12.56
N VAL A 74 -19.53 0.53 -13.62
CA VAL A 74 -19.34 -0.01 -14.98
C VAL A 74 -17.89 0.15 -15.43
N GLY A 75 -17.45 -0.72 -16.30
CA GLY A 75 -16.14 -0.64 -16.95
C GLY A 75 -16.09 0.49 -17.99
N LEU A 76 -14.92 0.66 -18.62
CA LEU A 76 -14.74 1.65 -19.71
C LEU A 76 -15.62 1.38 -20.93
N ASP A 77 -16.06 0.15 -21.10
CA ASP A 77 -16.99 -0.32 -22.13
C ASP A 77 -18.46 -0.08 -21.77
N GLY A 78 -18.75 0.49 -20.60
CA GLY A 78 -20.09 0.73 -20.08
C GLY A 78 -20.80 -0.53 -19.53
N ALA A 79 -20.15 -1.69 -19.53
CA ALA A 79 -20.69 -2.92 -18.97
C ALA A 79 -20.34 -3.09 -17.49
N PRO A 80 -21.18 -3.77 -16.68
CA PRO A 80 -20.81 -4.14 -15.31
C PRO A 80 -19.54 -5.01 -15.31
N ARG A 81 -18.65 -4.74 -14.35
CA ARG A 81 -17.43 -5.55 -14.21
C ARG A 81 -17.78 -6.92 -13.65
N GLN A 82 -17.04 -7.93 -14.11
CA GLN A 82 -17.24 -9.31 -13.64
C GLN A 82 -17.04 -9.43 -12.14
N LEU A 83 -17.94 -10.13 -11.46
CA LEU A 83 -17.84 -10.53 -10.06
C LEU A 83 -17.38 -11.99 -9.97
N HIS A 84 -16.62 -12.30 -8.92
CA HIS A 84 -16.04 -13.62 -8.63
C HIS A 84 -16.54 -14.06 -7.25
N LEU A 85 -17.87 -14.32 -7.12
CA LEU A 85 -18.51 -14.47 -5.80
C LEU A 85 -18.03 -15.70 -5.04
N GLU A 86 -17.91 -16.85 -5.70
CA GLU A 86 -17.50 -18.09 -5.06
C GLU A 86 -16.04 -18.03 -4.62
N GLU A 87 -15.15 -17.60 -5.52
CA GLU A 87 -13.72 -17.45 -5.27
C GLU A 87 -13.47 -16.42 -4.17
N SER A 88 -14.19 -15.30 -4.20
CA SER A 88 -14.12 -14.28 -3.15
C SER A 88 -14.52 -14.84 -1.79
N LEU A 89 -15.66 -15.53 -1.71
CA LEU A 89 -16.12 -16.11 -0.45
C LEU A 89 -15.19 -17.21 0.09
N GLN A 90 -14.47 -17.91 -0.79
CA GLN A 90 -13.45 -18.88 -0.36
C GLN A 90 -12.17 -18.21 0.12
N SER A 91 -11.84 -17.03 -0.42
CA SER A 91 -10.60 -16.32 -0.14
C SER A 91 -10.70 -15.33 1.02
N ILE A 92 -11.89 -14.78 1.32
CA ILE A 92 -12.07 -13.82 2.41
C ILE A 92 -11.76 -14.47 3.74
N ASP A 93 -10.88 -13.82 4.51
CA ASP A 93 -10.69 -14.11 5.93
C ASP A 93 -11.86 -13.50 6.73
N PHE A 94 -12.73 -14.34 7.24
CA PHE A 94 -13.90 -13.93 8.03
C PHE A 94 -13.58 -13.70 9.51
N ASP A 95 -12.33 -13.84 9.90
CA ASP A 95 -11.83 -13.50 11.24
C ASP A 95 -11.04 -12.18 11.24
N ASP A 96 -10.85 -11.53 10.06
CA ASP A 96 -10.18 -10.25 9.90
C ASP A 96 -11.14 -9.07 10.12
N TYR A 97 -11.27 -8.66 11.38
CA TYR A 97 -12.18 -7.60 11.79
C TYR A 97 -11.43 -6.28 12.05
N GLU A 98 -11.94 -5.20 11.45
CA GLU A 98 -11.60 -3.80 11.74
C GLU A 98 -10.07 -3.55 11.89
N PRO A 99 -9.25 -3.96 10.90
CA PRO A 99 -7.82 -3.76 10.98
C PRO A 99 -7.47 -2.27 11.08
N GLU A 100 -6.55 -1.93 11.97
CA GLU A 100 -6.09 -0.57 12.16
C GLU A 100 -5.04 -0.18 11.12
N THR A 101 -4.99 1.13 10.79
CA THR A 101 -3.86 1.69 10.06
C THR A 101 -2.61 1.71 10.92
N LEU A 102 -1.45 1.57 10.29
CA LEU A 102 -0.19 1.74 10.98
C LEU A 102 -0.08 3.17 11.53
N LYS A 103 0.21 3.29 12.82
CA LYS A 103 0.49 4.59 13.43
C LYS A 103 1.82 5.14 12.90
N ILE A 104 1.74 6.22 12.14
CA ILE A 104 2.91 6.86 11.53
C ILE A 104 3.66 7.67 12.58
N VAL A 105 4.98 7.50 12.62
CA VAL A 105 5.91 8.25 13.48
C VAL A 105 6.90 9.03 12.61
N PRO A 106 7.44 10.17 13.09
CA PRO A 106 8.48 10.92 12.39
C PRO A 106 9.75 10.11 12.17
N GLY A 107 10.52 10.50 11.14
CA GLY A 107 11.82 9.92 10.82
C GLY A 107 11.73 8.57 10.11
N ALA A 108 12.56 7.62 10.50
CA ALA A 108 12.62 6.30 9.89
C ALA A 108 11.60 5.32 10.52
N GLN A 109 10.85 4.61 9.68
CA GLN A 109 9.85 3.62 10.13
C GLN A 109 9.70 2.49 9.12
N THR A 110 9.60 1.25 9.60
CA THR A 110 9.13 0.12 8.78
C THR A 110 7.61 0.18 8.67
N LEU A 111 7.09 0.29 7.45
CA LEU A 111 5.66 0.35 7.16
C LEU A 111 5.06 -1.04 6.92
N ALA A 112 5.84 -1.92 6.32
CA ALA A 112 5.48 -3.32 6.09
C ALA A 112 6.74 -4.18 6.10
N ASP A 113 6.64 -5.37 6.64
CA ASP A 113 7.68 -6.39 6.63
C ASP A 113 7.02 -7.75 6.55
N CYS A 114 6.89 -8.27 5.33
CA CYS A 114 6.28 -9.54 5.03
C CYS A 114 7.26 -10.45 4.27
N LYS A 115 6.81 -11.62 3.90
CA LYS A 115 7.63 -12.59 3.17
C LYS A 115 8.04 -12.07 1.79
N GLU A 116 7.14 -11.34 1.13
CA GLU A 116 7.25 -10.92 -0.26
C GLU A 116 8.07 -9.65 -0.44
N PHE A 117 8.06 -8.74 0.57
CA PHE A 117 8.82 -7.48 0.54
C PHE A 117 8.91 -6.83 1.92
N ARG A 118 9.80 -5.84 2.02
CA ARG A 118 9.84 -4.89 3.14
C ARG A 118 9.74 -3.46 2.60
N ILE A 119 8.92 -2.62 3.25
CA ILE A 119 8.78 -1.20 2.95
C ILE A 119 9.21 -0.39 4.18
N ARG A 120 10.17 0.53 3.97
CA ARG A 120 10.63 1.47 5.00
C ARG A 120 10.41 2.90 4.52
N LYS A 121 9.85 3.73 5.40
CA LYS A 121 9.75 5.17 5.22
C LYS A 121 10.98 5.85 5.82
N PHE A 122 11.47 6.89 5.18
CA PHE A 122 12.47 7.81 5.71
C PHE A 122 12.02 9.24 5.48
N GLU A 123 12.20 10.09 6.49
CA GLU A 123 12.08 11.53 6.39
C GLU A 123 13.47 12.11 6.61
N LEU A 124 13.93 12.96 5.70
CA LEU A 124 15.26 13.55 5.70
C LEU A 124 15.17 15.06 5.58
N GLU A 125 15.92 15.76 6.41
CA GLU A 125 16.06 17.22 6.38
C GLU A 125 17.38 17.64 5.74
N PRO A 126 17.45 18.84 5.12
CA PRO A 126 18.72 19.41 4.71
C PRO A 126 19.66 19.57 5.92
N GLY A 127 20.84 18.97 5.81
CA GLY A 127 21.84 18.99 6.91
C GLY A 127 21.91 17.68 7.68
N ASP A 128 20.95 16.79 7.53
CA ASP A 128 21.07 15.43 8.06
C ASP A 128 22.23 14.67 7.39
N ASP A 129 22.74 13.67 8.10
CA ASP A 129 23.63 12.69 7.48
C ASP A 129 22.91 11.98 6.34
N PRO A 130 23.62 11.67 5.24
CA PRO A 130 23.01 10.95 4.12
C PRO A 130 22.46 9.60 4.54
N LEU A 131 21.31 9.22 3.98
CA LEU A 131 20.78 7.86 4.09
C LEU A 131 21.65 6.92 3.26
N GLU A 132 22.38 6.04 3.93
CA GLU A 132 23.24 5.05 3.30
C GLU A 132 22.47 3.77 2.97
N LEU A 133 22.47 3.40 1.71
CA LEU A 133 21.89 2.16 1.18
C LEU A 133 23.04 1.32 0.59
N ALA A 134 23.55 0.37 1.36
CA ALA A 134 24.75 -0.39 1.01
C ALA A 134 24.56 -1.26 -0.26
N ALA A 135 25.62 -1.44 -1.02
CA ALA A 135 25.69 -2.43 -2.09
C ALA A 135 25.73 -3.87 -1.53
N GLY A 136 25.30 -4.84 -2.32
CA GLY A 136 25.42 -6.27 -1.98
C GLY A 136 24.39 -6.80 -0.97
N GLU A 137 23.42 -5.97 -0.55
CA GLU A 137 22.37 -6.40 0.39
C GLU A 137 21.06 -6.80 -0.31
N SER A 138 20.53 -5.91 -1.16
CA SER A 138 19.29 -6.12 -1.92
C SER A 138 19.22 -5.12 -3.08
N ALA A 139 18.52 -5.46 -4.14
CA ALA A 139 17.98 -4.45 -5.04
C ALA A 139 16.88 -3.67 -4.29
N ARG A 140 16.69 -2.40 -4.63
CA ARG A 140 15.71 -1.55 -3.95
C ARG A 140 14.93 -0.70 -4.94
N LEU A 141 13.64 -0.53 -4.67
CA LEU A 141 12.82 0.50 -5.29
C LEU A 141 12.74 1.69 -4.33
N ILE A 142 13.06 2.87 -4.81
CA ILE A 142 13.06 4.12 -4.05
C ILE A 142 11.98 5.01 -4.62
N HIS A 143 10.97 5.35 -3.82
CA HIS A 143 9.83 6.18 -4.20
C HIS A 143 9.91 7.52 -3.48
N ILE A 144 9.97 8.63 -4.22
CA ILE A 144 10.04 9.98 -3.62
C ILE A 144 8.62 10.53 -3.49
N LEU A 145 8.12 10.58 -2.26
CA LEU A 145 6.76 11.06 -1.96
C LEU A 145 6.70 12.60 -1.89
N SER A 146 7.76 13.22 -1.36
CA SER A 146 7.90 14.68 -1.28
C SER A 146 9.36 15.08 -1.29
N GLY A 147 9.62 16.35 -1.62
CA GLY A 147 10.96 16.93 -1.61
C GLY A 147 11.86 16.46 -2.74
N ALA A 148 13.15 16.74 -2.57
CA ALA A 148 14.21 16.40 -3.51
C ALA A 148 15.49 15.97 -2.79
N LEU A 149 16.17 14.97 -3.37
CA LEU A 149 17.40 14.38 -2.85
C LEU A 149 18.47 14.38 -3.94
N THR A 150 19.72 14.21 -3.55
CA THR A 150 20.82 13.84 -4.44
C THR A 150 21.42 12.53 -3.96
N ASP A 151 21.58 11.58 -4.85
CA ASP A 151 22.46 10.46 -4.61
C ASP A 151 23.92 10.91 -4.80
N LEU A 152 24.68 10.97 -3.71
CA LEU A 152 26.08 11.41 -3.72
C LEU A 152 27.00 10.41 -4.42
N THR A 153 26.58 9.16 -4.54
CA THR A 153 27.37 8.11 -5.20
C THR A 153 27.36 8.28 -6.73
N SER A 154 26.19 8.56 -7.29
CA SER A 154 26.01 8.69 -8.75
C SER A 154 25.89 10.13 -9.24
N GLY A 155 25.64 11.10 -8.35
CA GLY A 155 25.30 12.48 -8.68
C GLY A 155 23.86 12.66 -9.17
N LEU A 156 23.03 11.60 -9.15
CA LEU A 156 21.65 11.65 -9.66
C LEU A 156 20.75 12.46 -8.72
N GLY A 157 19.96 13.36 -9.29
CA GLY A 157 18.87 14.04 -8.59
C GLY A 157 17.62 13.16 -8.52
N LEU A 158 17.05 13.02 -7.33
CA LEU A 158 15.81 12.30 -7.07
C LEU A 158 14.73 13.29 -6.67
N THR A 159 13.59 13.28 -7.37
CA THR A 159 12.54 14.28 -7.18
C THR A 159 11.17 13.65 -6.97
N LYS A 160 10.30 14.39 -6.32
CA LYS A 160 8.92 13.99 -6.01
C LYS A 160 8.21 13.35 -7.20
N GLY A 161 7.51 12.24 -6.93
CA GLY A 161 6.69 11.51 -7.89
C GLY A 161 7.46 10.55 -8.78
N ASN A 162 8.79 10.52 -8.69
CA ASN A 162 9.62 9.57 -9.42
C ASN A 162 9.96 8.33 -8.60
N ASN A 163 10.18 7.24 -9.31
CA ASN A 163 10.62 5.96 -8.77
C ASN A 163 12.00 5.63 -9.35
N TYR A 164 12.87 5.10 -8.52
CA TYR A 164 14.25 4.76 -8.87
C TYR A 164 14.54 3.32 -8.49
N LEU A 165 15.22 2.61 -9.36
CA LEU A 165 15.73 1.27 -9.08
C LEU A 165 17.22 1.38 -8.72
N GLN A 166 17.56 1.00 -7.50
CA GLN A 166 18.93 0.76 -7.09
C GLN A 166 19.25 -0.72 -7.31
N ALA A 167 20.23 -0.99 -8.16
CA ALA A 167 20.67 -2.36 -8.42
C ALA A 167 21.40 -2.96 -7.21
N TYR A 168 21.36 -4.29 -7.08
CA TYR A 168 22.07 -5.03 -6.02
C TYR A 168 23.55 -4.67 -5.90
N VAL A 169 24.22 -4.47 -7.05
CA VAL A 169 25.68 -4.23 -7.11
C VAL A 169 26.08 -2.78 -6.80
N THR A 170 25.13 -1.87 -6.61
CA THR A 170 25.41 -0.45 -6.36
C THR A 170 24.91 -0.06 -4.97
N GLY A 171 25.65 0.81 -4.29
CA GLY A 171 25.13 1.56 -3.14
C GLY A 171 24.51 2.87 -3.57
N ALA A 172 23.82 3.53 -2.66
CA ALA A 172 23.38 4.92 -2.81
C ALA A 172 23.59 5.65 -1.48
N SER A 173 23.96 6.92 -1.56
CA SER A 173 24.14 7.82 -0.43
C SER A 173 23.23 9.03 -0.64
N LEU A 174 22.03 9.02 -0.06
CA LEU A 174 20.94 9.94 -0.37
C LEU A 174 20.96 11.13 0.59
N ARG A 175 21.21 12.35 0.06
CA ARG A 175 21.17 13.58 0.83
C ARG A 175 20.01 14.47 0.43
N ALA A 176 19.28 14.97 1.40
CA ALA A 176 18.17 15.89 1.17
C ALA A 176 18.69 17.28 0.71
N LYS A 177 18.06 17.81 -0.35
CA LYS A 177 18.20 19.21 -0.79
C LYS A 177 17.15 20.11 -0.16
N GLU A 178 16.00 19.54 0.14
CA GLU A 178 14.87 20.14 0.84
C GLU A 178 14.19 19.03 1.66
N PRO A 179 13.31 19.35 2.63
CA PRO A 179 12.62 18.34 3.41
C PRO A 179 11.98 17.29 2.51
N ALA A 180 12.36 16.03 2.69
CA ALA A 180 11.98 14.95 1.79
C ALA A 180 11.47 13.73 2.53
N THR A 181 10.44 13.11 1.95
CA THR A 181 9.93 11.80 2.39
C THR A 181 10.07 10.80 1.26
N LEU A 182 10.66 9.65 1.55
CA LEU A 182 10.83 8.57 0.60
C LEU A 182 10.44 7.23 1.20
N LEU A 183 10.04 6.30 0.33
CA LEU A 183 9.89 4.90 0.66
C LEU A 183 11.00 4.10 -0.01
N VAL A 184 11.53 3.13 0.71
CA VAL A 184 12.48 2.13 0.20
C VAL A 184 11.84 0.77 0.33
N THR A 185 11.60 0.12 -0.81
CA THR A 185 11.11 -1.26 -0.88
C THR A 185 12.29 -2.17 -1.21
N ASP A 186 12.47 -3.21 -0.42
CA ASP A 186 13.52 -4.22 -0.60
C ASP A 186 13.01 -5.63 -0.26
N ARG A 187 13.85 -6.64 -0.45
CA ARG A 187 13.56 -8.06 -0.19
C ARG A 187 12.40 -8.63 -1.02
N PHE A 188 12.27 -8.19 -2.27
CA PHE A 188 11.32 -8.69 -3.26
C PHE A 188 12.00 -9.58 -4.31
#